data_5e0cd87801ec30094c09806623c634a2
#
_entry.id   5e0cd87801ec30094c09806623c634a2
#
_cell.length_a   1.000
_cell.length_b   1.000
_cell.length_c   1.000
_cell.angle_alpha   90.00
_cell.angle_beta   90.00
_cell.angle_gamma   90.00
#
_symmetry.space_group_name_H-M   'P 1'
#
loop_
_entity.id
_entity.type
_entity.pdbx_description
1 polymer ?
#
loop_
_entity_poly.entity_id
_entity_poly.type
_entity_poly.pdbx_seq_one_letter_code
_entity_poly.pdbx_strand_id
1 'polypeptide(L)'
;AFGALNKASGSSSSAFGVNNNASGSFASALGYQNTTAGYLGSAVGASNNASANYASAFGYGNAASGYVGNAFGSMNTASGSYASAVGYQNTASGVKSNAIGNENTASEEYTNAVGAGNRVSGYASSAFGNNNEVTAEFASAFGHSNNISGYVSNALGYDNAVSGDYSTAVGLFNNVGGNSSHAFGYGNNIAANSSSAVGNGNTISTGADDSFALGNDTSISLA
;
A
#
# COMPACT_ATOMS: atom_id res chain seq x y z
N ALA A 1 37.49 7.23 -2.31
CA ALA A 1 37.00 6.39 -3.42
C ALA A 1 37.98 5.26 -3.71
N PHE A 2 37.49 4.08 -4.02
CA PHE A 2 38.30 2.90 -4.37
C PHE A 2 37.66 2.14 -5.52
N GLY A 3 38.42 1.79 -6.57
CA GLY A 3 37.96 1.15 -7.80
C GLY A 3 37.99 2.08 -9.01
N ALA A 4 37.07 1.90 -9.98
CA ALA A 4 37.08 2.66 -11.23
C ALA A 4 35.94 3.68 -11.29
N LEU A 5 36.23 4.91 -11.74
CA LEU A 5 35.25 5.97 -12.00
C LEU A 5 34.40 6.37 -10.78
N ASN A 6 34.84 6.07 -9.56
CA ASN A 6 34.12 6.44 -8.35
C ASN A 6 34.40 7.90 -7.96
N LYS A 7 33.33 8.59 -7.49
CA LYS A 7 33.43 9.96 -6.99
C LYS A 7 32.92 10.02 -5.54
N ALA A 8 33.79 10.36 -4.60
CA ALA A 8 33.45 10.66 -3.22
C ALA A 8 33.77 12.14 -2.96
N SER A 9 32.79 13.02 -3.06
CA SER A 9 32.96 14.48 -2.95
C SER A 9 32.36 15.08 -1.68
N GLY A 10 31.50 14.35 -0.95
CA GLY A 10 31.00 14.76 0.35
C GLY A 10 32.06 14.64 1.45
N SER A 11 31.93 15.44 2.51
CA SER A 11 32.81 15.30 3.68
C SER A 11 32.66 13.91 4.30
N SER A 12 33.78 13.20 4.50
CA SER A 12 33.81 11.83 5.02
C SER A 12 32.96 10.82 4.22
N SER A 13 32.73 11.08 2.91
CA SER A 13 31.97 10.17 2.05
C SER A 13 32.83 9.02 1.52
N SER A 14 32.19 7.90 1.19
CA SER A 14 32.83 6.70 0.70
C SER A 14 32.21 6.22 -0.61
N ALA A 15 33.04 5.92 -1.62
CA ALA A 15 32.61 5.34 -2.88
C ALA A 15 33.53 4.18 -3.27
N PHE A 16 32.97 2.95 -3.37
CA PHE A 16 33.70 1.72 -3.66
C PHE A 16 33.07 0.94 -4.80
N GLY A 17 33.86 0.49 -5.76
CA GLY A 17 33.41 -0.32 -6.90
C GLY A 17 33.60 0.39 -8.22
N VAL A 18 32.55 0.50 -9.04
CA VAL A 18 32.62 1.12 -10.37
C VAL A 18 31.52 2.13 -10.56
N ASN A 19 31.88 3.35 -10.95
CA ASN A 19 30.98 4.44 -11.31
C ASN A 19 29.96 4.84 -10.20
N ASN A 20 30.41 4.78 -8.91
CA ASN A 20 29.59 5.22 -7.79
C ASN A 20 29.83 6.70 -7.48
N ASN A 21 28.76 7.42 -7.07
CA ASN A 21 28.82 8.84 -6.72
C ASN A 21 28.30 9.06 -5.29
N ALA A 22 29.18 9.37 -4.34
CA ALA A 22 28.85 9.73 -2.97
C ALA A 22 29.13 11.23 -2.76
N SER A 23 28.12 12.07 -2.92
CA SER A 23 28.23 13.54 -2.84
C SER A 23 27.70 14.13 -1.52
N GLY A 24 26.87 13.40 -0.77
CA GLY A 24 26.42 13.80 0.55
C GLY A 24 27.51 13.63 1.62
N SER A 25 27.49 14.45 2.68
CA SER A 25 28.39 14.27 3.81
C SER A 25 28.07 12.96 4.55
N PHE A 26 29.12 12.19 4.88
CA PHE A 26 29.01 10.86 5.48
C PHE A 26 28.26 9.84 4.63
N ALA A 27 28.05 10.11 3.33
CA ALA A 27 27.34 9.23 2.42
C ALA A 27 28.21 8.04 1.96
N SER A 28 27.57 6.90 1.72
CA SER A 28 28.23 5.67 1.29
C SER A 28 27.60 5.10 0.02
N ALA A 29 28.41 4.93 -1.06
CA ALA A 29 27.99 4.29 -2.30
C ALA A 29 28.89 3.09 -2.59
N LEU A 30 28.33 1.89 -2.65
CA LEU A 30 29.07 0.64 -2.78
C LEU A 30 28.50 -0.24 -3.89
N GLY A 31 29.30 -0.61 -4.87
CA GLY A 31 28.93 -1.53 -5.95
C GLY A 31 29.07 -0.90 -7.34
N TYR A 32 27.98 -0.87 -8.12
CA TYR A 32 27.98 -0.38 -9.51
C TYR A 32 26.92 0.71 -9.73
N GLN A 33 27.34 1.88 -10.21
CA GLN A 33 26.44 2.99 -10.57
C GLN A 33 25.49 3.46 -9.45
N ASN A 34 25.89 3.36 -8.19
CA ASN A 34 25.07 3.86 -7.08
C ASN A 34 25.30 5.36 -6.86
N THR A 35 24.25 6.08 -6.47
CA THR A 35 24.31 7.51 -6.16
C THR A 35 23.78 7.78 -4.75
N THR A 36 24.54 8.55 -3.95
CA THR A 36 24.09 9.05 -2.65
C THR A 36 24.36 10.54 -2.55
N ALA A 37 23.30 11.34 -2.44
CA ALA A 37 23.40 12.79 -2.31
C ALA A 37 22.99 13.30 -0.93
N GLY A 38 22.21 12.51 -0.20
CA GLY A 38 21.72 12.87 1.14
C GLY A 38 22.80 12.76 2.22
N TYR A 39 22.69 13.57 3.26
CA TYR A 39 23.47 13.44 4.49
C TYR A 39 23.25 12.06 5.11
N LEU A 40 24.31 11.32 5.43
CA LEU A 40 24.25 9.94 5.91
C LEU A 40 23.46 8.98 5.00
N GLY A 41 23.33 9.28 3.71
CA GLY A 41 22.68 8.41 2.73
C GLY A 41 23.52 7.16 2.42
N SER A 42 22.85 6.05 2.14
CA SER A 42 23.51 4.78 1.80
C SER A 42 22.91 4.14 0.54
N ALA A 43 23.73 3.83 -0.47
CA ALA A 43 23.31 3.10 -1.66
C ALA A 43 24.27 1.94 -1.91
N VAL A 44 23.75 0.71 -1.91
CA VAL A 44 24.55 -0.52 -2.00
C VAL A 44 23.96 -1.47 -3.03
N GLY A 45 24.75 -1.97 -3.94
CA GLY A 45 24.33 -2.89 -4.99
C GLY A 45 24.56 -2.31 -6.38
N ALA A 46 23.51 -2.24 -7.23
CA ALA A 46 23.65 -1.68 -8.56
C ALA A 46 22.52 -0.70 -8.88
N SER A 47 22.88 0.46 -9.42
CA SER A 47 21.97 1.50 -9.92
C SER A 47 21.00 2.05 -8.85
N ASN A 48 21.35 2.01 -7.57
CA ASN A 48 20.54 2.54 -6.50
C ASN A 48 20.77 4.04 -6.31
N ASN A 49 19.71 4.76 -5.92
CA ASN A 49 19.74 6.20 -5.66
C ASN A 49 19.18 6.53 -4.27
N ALA A 50 20.03 6.95 -3.34
CA ALA A 50 19.66 7.45 -2.02
C ALA A 50 19.88 8.96 -1.96
N SER A 51 18.89 9.76 -2.40
CA SER A 51 19.06 11.20 -2.61
C SER A 51 18.70 12.07 -1.42
N ALA A 52 17.87 11.58 -0.52
CA ALA A 52 17.47 12.33 0.68
C ALA A 52 18.38 12.05 1.88
N ASN A 53 18.33 12.92 2.89
CA ASN A 53 19.04 12.71 4.15
C ASN A 53 18.54 11.44 4.86
N TYR A 54 19.49 10.65 5.37
CA TYR A 54 19.26 9.37 6.05
C TYR A 54 18.58 8.30 5.18
N ALA A 55 18.50 8.52 3.87
CA ALA A 55 17.88 7.56 2.96
C ALA A 55 18.75 6.34 2.71
N SER A 56 18.15 5.18 2.54
CA SER A 56 18.83 3.92 2.28
C SER A 56 18.25 3.21 1.04
N ALA A 57 19.10 2.88 0.07
CA ALA A 57 18.72 2.15 -1.14
C ALA A 57 19.64 0.94 -1.35
N PHE A 58 19.11 -0.27 -1.24
CA PHE A 58 19.90 -1.51 -1.29
C PHE A 58 19.33 -2.51 -2.29
N GLY A 59 20.18 -3.01 -3.19
CA GLY A 59 19.83 -4.02 -4.18
C GLY A 59 20.02 -3.54 -5.61
N TYR A 60 18.98 -3.54 -6.42
CA TYR A 60 19.05 -3.13 -7.83
C TYR A 60 17.98 -2.08 -8.17
N GLY A 61 18.42 -0.95 -8.69
CA GLY A 61 17.52 0.07 -9.25
C GLY A 61 16.56 0.72 -8.24
N ASN A 62 16.87 0.70 -6.94
CA ASN A 62 16.00 1.27 -5.92
C ASN A 62 16.20 2.78 -5.79
N ALA A 63 15.11 3.53 -5.53
CA ALA A 63 15.12 4.96 -5.32
C ALA A 63 14.57 5.31 -3.92
N ALA A 64 15.42 5.86 -3.04
CA ALA A 64 15.06 6.37 -1.73
C ALA A 64 15.24 7.90 -1.73
N SER A 65 14.16 8.65 -1.99
CA SER A 65 14.17 10.10 -2.10
C SER A 65 13.40 10.82 -0.99
N GLY A 66 12.71 10.07 -0.12
CA GLY A 66 12.09 10.60 1.09
C GLY A 66 13.09 10.75 2.24
N TYR A 67 12.89 11.73 3.11
CA TYR A 67 13.66 11.86 4.36
C TYR A 67 13.52 10.59 5.22
N VAL A 68 14.64 9.94 5.59
CA VAL A 68 14.64 8.60 6.23
C VAL A 68 13.90 7.55 5.38
N GLY A 69 13.86 7.72 4.06
CA GLY A 69 13.20 6.76 3.15
C GLY A 69 14.05 5.51 2.94
N ASN A 70 13.42 4.35 2.90
CA ASN A 70 14.09 3.06 2.76
C ASN A 70 13.57 2.28 1.54
N ALA A 71 14.44 1.92 0.60
CA ALA A 71 14.10 1.16 -0.58
C ALA A 71 15.02 -0.07 -0.69
N PHE A 72 14.49 -1.27 -0.47
CA PHE A 72 15.25 -2.51 -0.42
C PHE A 72 14.72 -3.57 -1.38
N GLY A 73 15.59 -4.14 -2.20
CA GLY A 73 15.25 -5.19 -3.14
C GLY A 73 15.51 -4.78 -4.59
N SER A 74 14.49 -4.80 -5.45
CA SER A 74 14.65 -4.42 -6.86
C SER A 74 13.56 -3.47 -7.32
N MET A 75 13.96 -2.35 -7.93
CA MET A 75 13.07 -1.35 -8.55
C MET A 75 12.03 -0.74 -7.57
N ASN A 76 12.36 -0.66 -6.27
CA ASN A 76 11.46 -0.05 -5.29
C ASN A 76 11.66 1.47 -5.21
N THR A 77 10.58 2.21 -4.95
CA THR A 77 10.59 3.67 -4.77
C THR A 77 10.02 4.05 -3.41
N ALA A 78 10.85 4.65 -2.54
CA ALA A 78 10.45 5.22 -1.26
C ALA A 78 10.63 6.74 -1.30
N SER A 79 9.58 7.48 -1.68
CA SER A 79 9.62 8.93 -1.87
C SER A 79 8.95 9.72 -0.74
N GLY A 80 8.10 9.09 0.04
CA GLY A 80 7.54 9.71 1.25
C GLY A 80 8.56 9.82 2.39
N SER A 81 8.45 10.82 3.23
CA SER A 81 9.25 10.91 4.46
C SER A 81 8.92 9.73 5.39
N TYR A 82 9.94 9.05 5.90
CA TYR A 82 9.82 7.83 6.72
C TYR A 82 9.12 6.67 6.00
N ALA A 83 9.08 6.68 4.66
CA ALA A 83 8.45 5.63 3.88
C ALA A 83 9.39 4.42 3.70
N SER A 84 8.79 3.24 3.57
CA SER A 84 9.52 2.00 3.29
C SER A 84 8.93 1.26 2.08
N ALA A 85 9.78 0.98 1.09
CA ALA A 85 9.44 0.18 -0.07
C ALA A 85 10.37 -1.04 -0.14
N VAL A 86 9.85 -2.24 0.06
CA VAL A 86 10.66 -3.46 0.24
C VAL A 86 10.15 -4.59 -0.64
N GLY A 87 11.02 -5.18 -1.46
CA GLY A 87 10.71 -6.30 -2.33
C GLY A 87 10.96 -6.00 -3.80
N TYR A 88 9.95 -6.09 -4.64
CA TYR A 88 10.05 -5.85 -6.08
C TYR A 88 8.99 -4.86 -6.56
N GLN A 89 9.42 -3.79 -7.23
CA GLN A 89 8.55 -2.77 -7.85
C GLN A 89 7.50 -2.13 -6.91
N ASN A 90 7.82 -2.00 -5.62
CA ASN A 90 6.93 -1.34 -4.68
C ASN A 90 7.11 0.18 -4.69
N THR A 91 6.02 0.93 -4.50
CA THR A 91 6.02 2.39 -4.40
C THR A 91 5.41 2.84 -3.07
N ALA A 92 6.20 3.47 -2.20
CA ALA A 92 5.77 4.10 -0.96
C ALA A 92 6.00 5.62 -1.06
N SER A 93 4.96 6.37 -1.42
CA SER A 93 5.04 7.81 -1.66
C SER A 93 4.39 8.67 -0.58
N GLY A 94 3.51 8.10 0.23
CA GLY A 94 2.93 8.80 1.37
C GLY A 94 3.91 8.94 2.55
N VAL A 95 3.73 9.93 3.39
CA VAL A 95 4.50 10.08 4.63
C VAL A 95 4.22 8.88 5.56
N LYS A 96 5.28 8.24 6.07
CA LYS A 96 5.17 7.04 6.92
C LYS A 96 4.41 5.88 6.27
N SER A 97 4.41 5.82 4.95
CA SER A 97 3.78 4.74 4.19
C SER A 97 4.71 3.52 4.04
N ASN A 98 4.11 2.34 3.92
CA ASN A 98 4.84 1.10 3.71
C ASN A 98 4.27 0.33 2.51
N ALA A 99 5.12 -0.02 1.55
CA ALA A 99 4.80 -0.88 0.42
C ALA A 99 5.76 -2.07 0.42
N ILE A 100 5.26 -3.26 0.76
CA ILE A 100 6.10 -4.43 1.04
C ILE A 100 5.61 -5.63 0.24
N GLY A 101 6.50 -6.24 -0.54
CA GLY A 101 6.21 -7.42 -1.35
C GLY A 101 6.45 -7.21 -2.84
N ASN A 102 5.44 -7.35 -3.66
CA ASN A 102 5.55 -7.24 -5.13
C ASN A 102 4.51 -6.25 -5.69
N GLU A 103 4.95 -5.23 -6.40
CA GLU A 103 4.07 -4.28 -7.13
C GLU A 103 3.01 -3.58 -6.26
N ASN A 104 3.30 -3.34 -4.97
CA ASN A 104 2.38 -2.64 -4.09
C ASN A 104 2.56 -1.11 -4.20
N THR A 105 1.47 -0.37 -4.04
CA THR A 105 1.46 1.11 -4.01
C THR A 105 0.81 1.61 -2.72
N ALA A 106 1.54 2.40 -1.93
CA ALA A 106 1.06 3.09 -0.73
C ALA A 106 1.31 4.60 -0.91
N SER A 107 0.27 5.38 -1.26
CA SER A 107 0.44 6.73 -1.77
C SER A 107 0.07 7.86 -0.82
N GLU A 108 -0.74 7.59 0.21
CA GLU A 108 -1.13 8.59 1.22
C GLU A 108 -0.45 8.36 2.56
N GLU A 109 -0.57 9.32 3.45
CA GLU A 109 0.05 9.29 4.79
C GLU A 109 -0.51 8.12 5.63
N TYR A 110 0.36 7.42 6.35
CA TYR A 110 0.08 6.25 7.18
C TYR A 110 -0.52 5.05 6.43
N THR A 111 -0.33 4.95 5.11
CA THR A 111 -0.84 3.80 4.34
C THR A 111 0.08 2.59 4.39
N ASN A 112 -0.53 1.40 4.39
CA ASN A 112 0.21 0.14 4.32
C ASN A 112 -0.33 -0.75 3.19
N ALA A 113 0.53 -1.12 2.26
CA ALA A 113 0.23 -2.06 1.19
C ALA A 113 1.20 -3.23 1.26
N VAL A 114 0.73 -4.41 1.68
CA VAL A 114 1.57 -5.58 1.97
C VAL A 114 1.07 -6.81 1.22
N GLY A 115 1.93 -7.43 0.44
CA GLY A 115 1.61 -8.61 -0.37
C GLY A 115 1.94 -8.40 -1.84
N ALA A 116 0.95 -8.54 -2.74
CA ALA A 116 1.18 -8.34 -4.17
C ALA A 116 0.06 -7.51 -4.83
N GLY A 117 0.44 -6.52 -5.61
CA GLY A 117 -0.50 -5.73 -6.41
C GLY A 117 -1.50 -4.88 -5.62
N ASN A 118 -1.29 -4.67 -4.33
CA ASN A 118 -2.22 -3.87 -3.53
C ASN A 118 -2.04 -2.37 -3.80
N ARG A 119 -3.14 -1.64 -3.89
CA ARG A 119 -3.18 -0.19 -4.09
C ARG A 119 -3.91 0.49 -2.93
N VAL A 120 -3.20 1.30 -2.16
CA VAL A 120 -3.74 2.02 -1.00
C VAL A 120 -3.52 3.51 -1.18
N SER A 121 -4.60 4.26 -1.29
CA SER A 121 -4.60 5.71 -1.50
C SER A 121 -5.51 6.48 -0.53
N GLY A 122 -6.16 5.80 0.42
CA GLY A 122 -6.88 6.47 1.49
C GLY A 122 -5.98 6.76 2.70
N TYR A 123 -6.10 7.92 3.34
CA TYR A 123 -5.36 8.27 4.55
C TYR A 123 -5.52 7.22 5.66
N ALA A 124 -4.43 6.83 6.30
CA ALA A 124 -4.40 5.86 7.40
C ALA A 124 -5.09 4.51 7.08
N SER A 125 -4.99 4.07 5.83
CA SER A 125 -5.63 2.86 5.34
C SER A 125 -4.64 1.73 5.08
N SER A 126 -5.12 0.50 5.00
CA SER A 126 -4.26 -0.66 4.86
C SER A 126 -4.84 -1.73 3.92
N ALA A 127 -3.97 -2.37 3.15
CA ALA A 127 -4.29 -3.55 2.36
C ALA A 127 -3.26 -4.66 2.59
N PHE A 128 -3.74 -5.86 2.91
CA PHE A 128 -2.94 -7.06 3.10
C PHE A 128 -3.44 -8.19 2.21
N GLY A 129 -2.56 -8.74 1.38
CA GLY A 129 -2.88 -9.84 0.49
C GLY A 129 -2.57 -9.56 -0.96
N ASN A 130 -3.53 -9.76 -1.86
CA ASN A 130 -3.28 -9.65 -3.30
C ASN A 130 -4.35 -8.81 -4.00
N ASN A 131 -3.95 -7.85 -4.83
CA ASN A 131 -4.82 -7.03 -5.69
C ASN A 131 -5.95 -6.31 -4.95
N ASN A 132 -5.78 -5.96 -3.68
CA ASN A 132 -6.78 -5.15 -2.98
C ASN A 132 -6.63 -3.67 -3.35
N GLU A 133 -7.76 -2.96 -3.51
CA GLU A 133 -7.81 -1.53 -3.75
C GLU A 133 -8.54 -0.83 -2.60
N VAL A 134 -7.85 0.10 -1.92
CA VAL A 134 -8.40 0.86 -0.79
C VAL A 134 -8.20 2.34 -1.06
N THR A 135 -9.28 3.03 -1.40
CA THR A 135 -9.26 4.47 -1.72
C THR A 135 -9.82 5.35 -0.61
N ALA A 136 -10.58 4.77 0.30
CA ALA A 136 -11.19 5.49 1.41
C ALA A 136 -10.24 5.63 2.61
N GLU A 137 -10.46 6.67 3.41
CA GLU A 137 -9.75 6.91 4.65
C GLU A 137 -10.16 5.93 5.75
N PHE A 138 -9.21 5.54 6.60
CA PHE A 138 -9.38 4.63 7.75
C PHE A 138 -9.97 3.27 7.36
N ALA A 139 -9.76 2.82 6.13
CA ALA A 139 -10.32 1.60 5.60
C ALA A 139 -9.28 0.47 5.56
N SER A 140 -9.73 -0.78 5.65
CA SER A 140 -8.82 -1.93 5.65
C SER A 140 -9.33 -3.08 4.79
N ALA A 141 -8.47 -3.60 3.92
CA ALA A 141 -8.72 -4.77 3.09
C ALA A 141 -7.78 -5.92 3.48
N PHE A 142 -8.33 -7.11 3.67
CA PHE A 142 -7.57 -8.33 3.92
C PHE A 142 -8.03 -9.45 2.98
N GLY A 143 -7.12 -10.00 2.18
CA GLY A 143 -7.41 -11.09 1.28
C GLY A 143 -7.08 -10.78 -0.17
N HIS A 144 -8.01 -11.04 -1.08
CA HIS A 144 -7.75 -10.92 -2.52
C HIS A 144 -8.84 -10.12 -3.22
N SER A 145 -8.45 -9.17 -4.07
CA SER A 145 -9.34 -8.39 -4.95
C SER A 145 -10.47 -7.63 -4.22
N ASN A 146 -10.31 -7.28 -2.96
CA ASN A 146 -11.30 -6.46 -2.28
C ASN A 146 -11.16 -5.00 -2.71
N ASN A 147 -12.30 -4.32 -2.93
CA ASN A 147 -12.37 -2.92 -3.33
C ASN A 147 -13.16 -2.10 -2.30
N ILE A 148 -12.48 -1.14 -1.64
CA ILE A 148 -13.07 -0.34 -0.59
C ILE A 148 -12.97 1.14 -0.93
N SER A 149 -14.12 1.80 -1.05
CA SER A 149 -14.24 3.24 -1.24
C SER A 149 -15.09 3.94 -0.17
N GLY A 150 -15.69 3.20 0.75
CA GLY A 150 -16.43 3.74 1.89
C GLY A 150 -15.52 4.15 3.05
N TYR A 151 -15.78 5.30 3.66
CA TYR A 151 -15.06 5.83 4.82
C TYR A 151 -15.17 4.90 6.05
N VAL A 152 -14.07 4.62 6.75
CA VAL A 152 -14.01 3.72 7.93
C VAL A 152 -14.60 2.33 7.62
N SER A 153 -14.34 1.78 6.45
CA SER A 153 -14.97 0.53 6.02
C SER A 153 -13.97 -0.61 5.86
N ASN A 154 -14.45 -1.83 5.95
CA ASN A 154 -13.56 -2.99 5.95
C ASN A 154 -14.06 -4.11 5.02
N ALA A 155 -13.12 -4.79 4.37
CA ALA A 155 -13.38 -6.00 3.61
C ALA A 155 -12.40 -7.11 3.99
N LEU A 156 -12.93 -8.30 4.26
CA LEU A 156 -12.13 -9.49 4.57
C LEU A 156 -12.58 -10.67 3.70
N GLY A 157 -11.69 -11.18 2.87
CA GLY A 157 -11.95 -12.34 2.03
C GLY A 157 -11.61 -12.14 0.56
N TYR A 158 -12.49 -12.50 -0.34
CA TYR A 158 -12.24 -12.48 -1.77
C TYR A 158 -13.30 -11.68 -2.53
N ASP A 159 -12.86 -10.72 -3.33
CA ASP A 159 -13.68 -9.96 -4.28
C ASP A 159 -14.93 -9.30 -3.63
N ASN A 160 -14.73 -8.71 -2.45
CA ASN A 160 -15.77 -7.93 -1.80
C ASN A 160 -15.66 -6.46 -2.24
N ALA A 161 -16.81 -5.83 -2.50
CA ALA A 161 -16.92 -4.40 -2.79
C ALA A 161 -17.64 -3.68 -1.65
N VAL A 162 -17.01 -2.66 -1.05
CA VAL A 162 -17.58 -1.88 0.04
C VAL A 162 -17.49 -0.40 -0.30
N SER A 163 -18.61 0.19 -0.67
CA SER A 163 -18.71 1.62 -1.01
C SER A 163 -19.48 2.44 0.02
N GLY A 164 -20.26 1.79 0.88
CA GLY A 164 -20.95 2.46 1.99
C GLY A 164 -20.00 2.82 3.12
N ASP A 165 -20.18 3.98 3.75
CA ASP A 165 -19.42 4.43 4.90
C ASP A 165 -19.75 3.58 6.14
N TYR A 166 -18.76 3.36 7.02
CA TYR A 166 -18.89 2.57 8.26
C TYR A 166 -19.36 1.13 8.01
N SER A 167 -19.06 0.57 6.85
CA SER A 167 -19.61 -0.69 6.38
C SER A 167 -18.57 -1.81 6.33
N THR A 168 -19.04 -3.05 6.36
CA THR A 168 -18.14 -4.21 6.41
C THR A 168 -18.63 -5.34 5.50
N ALA A 169 -17.74 -5.95 4.75
CA ALA A 169 -17.98 -7.17 4.02
C ALA A 169 -16.99 -8.28 4.45
N VAL A 170 -17.50 -9.44 4.82
CA VAL A 170 -16.69 -10.61 5.19
C VAL A 170 -17.17 -11.83 4.40
N GLY A 171 -16.24 -12.45 3.68
CA GLY A 171 -16.52 -13.62 2.87
C GLY A 171 -16.14 -13.41 1.40
N LEU A 172 -17.02 -13.82 0.48
CA LEU A 172 -16.71 -13.81 -0.95
C LEU A 172 -17.82 -13.10 -1.74
N PHE A 173 -17.43 -12.23 -2.67
CA PHE A 173 -18.31 -11.58 -3.63
C PHE A 173 -19.45 -10.75 -3.00
N ASN A 174 -19.28 -10.25 -1.77
CA ASN A 174 -20.28 -9.38 -1.16
C ASN A 174 -20.15 -7.95 -1.70
N ASN A 175 -21.30 -7.31 -1.94
CA ASN A 175 -21.38 -5.92 -2.38
C ASN A 175 -22.17 -5.10 -1.34
N VAL A 176 -21.52 -4.15 -0.68
CA VAL A 176 -22.12 -3.34 0.38
C VAL A 176 -22.05 -1.86 -0.02
N GLY A 177 -23.16 -1.35 -0.55
CA GLY A 177 -23.33 0.04 -0.98
C GLY A 177 -23.99 0.94 0.06
N GLY A 178 -24.79 0.37 0.96
CA GLY A 178 -25.45 1.13 2.03
C GLY A 178 -24.49 1.52 3.16
N ASN A 179 -24.70 2.70 3.75
CA ASN A 179 -23.92 3.17 4.90
C ASN A 179 -24.30 2.39 6.17
N SER A 180 -23.34 2.18 7.07
CA SER A 180 -23.52 1.43 8.32
C SER A 180 -24.12 0.03 8.08
N SER A 181 -23.71 -0.63 6.99
CA SER A 181 -24.29 -1.90 6.54
C SER A 181 -23.24 -3.01 6.51
N HIS A 182 -23.67 -4.25 6.75
CA HIS A 182 -22.75 -5.36 6.95
C HIS A 182 -23.18 -6.63 6.21
N ALA A 183 -22.25 -7.22 5.45
CA ALA A 183 -22.48 -8.49 4.75
C ALA A 183 -21.51 -9.57 5.27
N PHE A 184 -22.05 -10.75 5.59
CA PHE A 184 -21.29 -11.91 6.00
C PHE A 184 -21.69 -13.14 5.19
N GLY A 185 -20.76 -13.71 4.43
CA GLY A 185 -21.00 -14.92 3.64
C GLY A 185 -20.64 -14.78 2.17
N TYR A 186 -21.53 -15.21 1.29
CA TYR A 186 -21.25 -15.28 -0.15
C TYR A 186 -22.31 -14.49 -0.94
N GLY A 187 -21.84 -13.61 -1.81
CA GLY A 187 -22.69 -12.96 -2.83
C GLY A 187 -23.83 -12.10 -2.30
N ASN A 188 -23.75 -11.60 -1.06
CA ASN A 188 -24.78 -10.73 -0.52
C ASN A 188 -24.67 -9.32 -1.13
N ASN A 189 -25.81 -8.72 -1.48
CA ASN A 189 -25.89 -7.38 -2.06
C ASN A 189 -26.76 -6.46 -1.19
N ILE A 190 -26.15 -5.47 -0.56
CA ILE A 190 -26.84 -4.54 0.35
C ILE A 190 -26.71 -3.12 -0.20
N ALA A 191 -27.80 -2.56 -0.70
CA ALA A 191 -27.89 -1.18 -1.16
C ALA A 191 -28.59 -0.25 -0.14
N ALA A 192 -29.28 -0.81 0.84
CA ALA A 192 -29.96 -0.10 1.92
C ALA A 192 -28.99 0.29 3.05
N ASN A 193 -29.27 1.38 3.76
CA ASN A 193 -28.50 1.82 4.92
C ASN A 193 -28.88 1.06 6.19
N SER A 194 -27.98 1.03 7.17
CA SER A 194 -28.19 0.42 8.50
C SER A 194 -28.67 -1.04 8.40
N SER A 195 -28.26 -1.74 7.36
CA SER A 195 -28.82 -3.05 7.03
C SER A 195 -27.75 -4.15 7.08
N SER A 196 -28.17 -5.38 7.33
CA SER A 196 -27.26 -6.50 7.42
C SER A 196 -27.75 -7.74 6.68
N ALA A 197 -26.84 -8.45 6.01
CA ALA A 197 -27.12 -9.73 5.37
C ALA A 197 -26.14 -10.79 5.83
N VAL A 198 -26.66 -11.96 6.21
CA VAL A 198 -25.86 -13.12 6.63
C VAL A 198 -26.32 -14.36 5.86
N GLY A 199 -25.40 -15.00 5.15
CA GLY A 199 -25.68 -16.20 4.37
C GLY A 199 -25.22 -16.09 2.93
N ASN A 200 -26.06 -16.56 1.99
CA ASN A 200 -25.70 -16.66 0.58
C ASN A 200 -26.73 -15.95 -0.30
N GLY A 201 -26.30 -15.09 -1.20
CA GLY A 201 -27.12 -14.50 -2.25
C GLY A 201 -28.23 -13.55 -1.76
N ASN A 202 -28.16 -13.06 -0.52
CA ASN A 202 -29.20 -12.18 -0.01
C ASN A 202 -29.12 -10.78 -0.63
N THR A 203 -30.27 -10.18 -0.91
CA THR A 203 -30.38 -8.84 -1.48
C THR A 203 -31.24 -7.93 -0.60
N ILE A 204 -30.70 -6.78 -0.19
CA ILE A 204 -31.46 -5.72 0.48
C ILE A 204 -31.40 -4.48 -0.40
N SER A 205 -32.52 -4.13 -1.00
CA SER A 205 -32.62 -3.07 -2.00
C SER A 205 -32.60 -1.67 -1.37
N THR A 206 -32.24 -0.67 -2.16
CA THR A 206 -32.28 0.74 -1.76
C THR A 206 -33.66 1.11 -1.18
N GLY A 207 -33.64 1.81 -0.05
CA GLY A 207 -34.85 2.24 0.66
C GLY A 207 -35.35 1.23 1.67
N ALA A 208 -34.98 -0.05 1.63
CA ALA A 208 -35.28 -1.03 2.67
C ALA A 208 -34.28 -0.89 3.85
N ASP A 209 -34.13 0.33 4.36
CA ASP A 209 -33.23 0.64 5.46
C ASP A 209 -33.61 -0.10 6.76
N ASP A 210 -32.66 -0.26 7.68
CA ASP A 210 -32.83 -0.97 8.94
C ASP A 210 -33.25 -2.44 8.79
N SER A 211 -32.90 -3.07 7.66
CA SER A 211 -33.32 -4.44 7.34
C SER A 211 -32.25 -5.49 7.69
N PHE A 212 -32.74 -6.69 8.00
CA PHE A 212 -31.88 -7.84 8.25
C PHE A 212 -32.31 -9.07 7.44
N ALA A 213 -31.42 -9.53 6.56
CA ALA A 213 -31.60 -10.74 5.77
C ALA A 213 -30.75 -11.88 6.32
N LEU A 214 -31.35 -13.01 6.64
CA LEU A 214 -30.65 -14.20 7.13
C LEU A 214 -31.05 -15.42 6.30
N GLY A 215 -30.07 -16.11 5.73
CA GLY A 215 -30.34 -17.35 4.98
C GLY A 215 -29.79 -17.31 3.57
N ASN A 216 -30.46 -17.96 2.64
CA ASN A 216 -30.08 -18.03 1.23
C ASN A 216 -31.12 -17.33 0.36
N ASP A 217 -30.67 -16.54 -0.59
CA ASP A 217 -31.46 -15.88 -1.62
C ASP A 217 -32.65 -15.06 -1.06
N THR A 218 -32.50 -14.51 0.16
CA THR A 218 -33.52 -13.65 0.78
C THR A 218 -33.49 -12.29 0.08
N SER A 219 -34.68 -11.80 -0.36
CA SER A 219 -34.82 -10.49 -0.99
C SER A 219 -35.69 -9.57 -0.15
N ILE A 220 -35.24 -8.42 0.23
CA ILE A 220 -35.96 -7.38 0.96
C ILE A 220 -35.99 -6.12 0.09
N SER A 221 -37.20 -5.64 -0.23
CA SER A 221 -37.42 -4.39 -0.98
C SER A 221 -38.60 -3.65 -0.36
N LEU A 222 -38.65 -2.33 -0.54
CA LEU A 222 -39.88 -1.58 -0.26
C LEU A 222 -40.98 -2.03 -1.22
N ALA A 223 -42.18 -2.13 -0.73
CA ALA A 223 -43.38 -2.42 -1.51
C ALA A 223 -43.85 -1.17 -2.27
#